data_10fccf33084d348ce8759ecd340c3b07
#
_entry.id   10fccf33084d348ce8759ecd340c3b07
#
_cell.length_a   1.000
_cell.length_b   1.000
_cell.length_c   1.000
_cell.angle_alpha   90.00
_cell.angle_beta   90.00
_cell.angle_gamma   90.00
#
_symmetry.space_group_name_H-M   'P 1'
#
loop_
_entity.id
_entity.type
_entity.pdbx_description
1 polymer ?
#
loop_
_entity_poly.entity_id
_entity_poly.type
_entity_poly.pdbx_seq_one_letter_code
_entity_poly.pdbx_strand_id
1 'polypeptide(L)'
;ENAARLTHAAAASAFRELAAEEQKHIEFISAQIAALDGGEISADTLAKELEAAGFFSQRAHTEMLDQTVLEAMVPDLPVLRMAYLIEMDFANYYENSAKQATGEAKKVLKMLAKWERGHELLFKTLHDKAYELYAQMPWGG
;
A
#
# COMPACT_ATOMS: atom_id res chain seq x y z
N GLU A 1 -11.66 4.24 7.15
CA GLU A 1 -12.05 5.54 7.74
C GLU A 1 -11.44 6.72 6.96
N ASN A 2 -10.17 6.67 6.57
CA ASN A 2 -9.47 7.77 5.87
C ASN A 2 -10.08 8.10 4.51
N ALA A 3 -10.52 7.10 3.74
CA ALA A 3 -11.17 7.33 2.43
C ALA A 3 -12.42 8.23 2.50
N ALA A 4 -13.12 8.26 3.64
CA ALA A 4 -14.30 9.11 3.83
C ALA A 4 -13.96 10.57 4.16
N ARG A 5 -12.69 10.87 4.47
CA ARG A 5 -12.19 12.21 4.80
C ARG A 5 -11.55 12.91 3.61
N LEU A 6 -11.34 12.17 2.51
CA LEU A 6 -10.69 12.71 1.32
C LEU A 6 -11.67 13.51 0.48
N THR A 7 -11.22 14.67 0.01
CA THR A 7 -12.04 15.59 -0.78
C THR A 7 -12.11 15.18 -2.25
N HIS A 8 -11.10 14.45 -2.74
CA HIS A 8 -11.03 14.04 -4.13
C HIS A 8 -11.39 12.56 -4.35
N ALA A 9 -12.23 12.31 -5.35
CA ALA A 9 -12.73 10.96 -5.64
C ALA A 9 -11.62 9.95 -6.00
N ALA A 10 -10.56 10.38 -6.69
CA ALA A 10 -9.45 9.51 -7.06
C ALA A 10 -8.61 9.12 -5.84
N ALA A 11 -8.31 10.07 -4.92
CA ALA A 11 -7.64 9.76 -3.67
C ALA A 11 -8.49 8.81 -2.80
N ALA A 12 -9.80 9.07 -2.70
CA ALA A 12 -10.72 8.20 -1.97
C ALA A 12 -10.80 6.80 -2.60
N SER A 13 -10.68 6.67 -3.94
CA SER A 13 -10.63 5.38 -4.62
C SER A 13 -9.35 4.62 -4.28
N ALA A 14 -8.18 5.29 -4.35
CA ALA A 14 -6.90 4.70 -3.98
C ALA A 14 -6.92 4.12 -2.56
N PHE A 15 -7.47 4.87 -1.60
CA PHE A 15 -7.57 4.37 -0.22
C PHE A 15 -8.58 3.22 -0.05
N ARG A 16 -9.62 3.13 -0.88
CA ARG A 16 -10.53 1.97 -0.86
C ARG A 16 -9.88 0.73 -1.45
N GLU A 17 -9.12 0.89 -2.53
CA GLU A 17 -8.35 -0.19 -3.15
C GLU A 17 -7.29 -0.71 -2.20
N LEU A 18 -6.53 0.19 -1.55
CA LEU A 18 -5.60 -0.20 -0.48
C LEU A 18 -6.31 -0.97 0.63
N ALA A 19 -7.43 -0.47 1.14
CA ALA A 19 -8.17 -1.17 2.19
C ALA A 19 -8.62 -2.58 1.78
N ALA A 20 -8.95 -2.79 0.50
CA ALA A 20 -9.29 -4.11 -0.04
C ALA A 20 -8.04 -5.01 -0.16
N GLU A 21 -6.87 -4.46 -0.44
CA GLU A 21 -5.60 -5.21 -0.47
C GLU A 21 -5.15 -5.57 0.95
N GLU A 22 -5.21 -4.64 1.90
CA GLU A 22 -4.92 -4.92 3.31
C GLU A 22 -5.81 -6.01 3.89
N GLN A 23 -7.09 -6.06 3.48
CA GLN A 23 -7.98 -7.13 3.88
C GLN A 23 -7.48 -8.51 3.39
N LYS A 24 -6.94 -8.58 2.17
CA LYS A 24 -6.32 -9.82 1.64
C LYS A 24 -5.04 -10.18 2.41
N HIS A 25 -4.23 -9.20 2.80
CA HIS A 25 -3.05 -9.42 3.66
C HIS A 25 -3.46 -10.03 5.01
N ILE A 26 -4.52 -9.50 5.64
CA ILE A 26 -5.06 -10.04 6.90
C ILE A 26 -5.55 -11.49 6.71
N GLU A 27 -6.27 -11.78 5.64
CA GLU A 27 -6.76 -13.12 5.31
C GLU A 27 -5.60 -14.09 5.07
N PHE A 28 -4.57 -13.64 4.33
CA PHE A 28 -3.36 -14.42 4.11
C PHE A 28 -2.63 -14.74 5.41
N ILE A 29 -2.38 -13.74 6.25
CA ILE A 29 -1.69 -13.93 7.54
C ILE A 29 -2.51 -14.87 8.44
N SER A 30 -3.83 -14.69 8.48
CA SER A 30 -4.73 -15.52 9.28
C SER A 30 -4.71 -16.99 8.80
N ALA A 31 -4.69 -17.20 7.48
CA ALA A 31 -4.58 -18.55 6.90
C ALA A 31 -3.22 -19.20 7.21
N GLN A 32 -2.12 -18.41 7.21
CA GLN A 32 -0.79 -18.91 7.59
C GLN A 32 -0.75 -19.33 9.06
N ILE A 33 -1.35 -18.54 9.95
CA ILE A 33 -1.45 -18.88 11.38
C ILE A 33 -2.26 -20.17 11.56
N ALA A 34 -3.40 -20.29 10.90
CA ALA A 34 -4.23 -21.50 10.97
C ALA A 34 -3.53 -22.74 10.41
N ALA A 35 -2.73 -22.58 9.33
CA ALA A 35 -1.95 -23.66 8.74
C ALA A 35 -0.81 -24.14 9.66
N LEU A 36 -0.18 -23.22 10.39
CA LEU A 36 0.83 -23.57 11.40
C LEU A 36 0.23 -24.37 12.56
N ASP A 37 -1.01 -24.06 12.94
CA ASP A 37 -1.73 -24.79 14.00
C ASP A 37 -2.31 -26.14 13.53
N GLY A 38 -2.68 -26.26 12.24
CA GLY A 38 -3.34 -27.42 11.67
C GLY A 38 -2.55 -28.30 10.69
N GLY A 39 -1.41 -27.84 10.17
CA GLY A 39 -0.47 -28.64 9.35
C GLY A 39 -0.86 -28.84 7.88
N GLU A 40 -1.81 -28.11 7.30
CA GLU A 40 -2.38 -28.48 5.98
C GLU A 40 -2.11 -27.55 4.79
N ILE A 41 -1.52 -26.37 4.91
CA ILE A 41 -1.37 -25.47 3.75
C ILE A 41 0.07 -24.98 3.60
N SER A 42 0.64 -25.13 2.39
CA SER A 42 1.94 -24.55 2.08
C SER A 42 1.80 -23.04 1.80
N ALA A 43 2.63 -22.25 2.48
CA ALA A 43 2.76 -20.78 2.27
C ALA A 43 2.98 -20.42 0.79
N ASP A 44 3.62 -21.29 0.03
CA ASP A 44 3.91 -21.13 -1.41
C ASP A 44 2.66 -21.08 -2.31
N THR A 45 1.61 -21.81 -1.96
CA THR A 45 0.37 -21.82 -2.77
C THR A 45 -0.41 -20.53 -2.58
N LEU A 46 -0.58 -20.10 -1.35
CA LEU A 46 -1.25 -18.84 -1.02
C LEU A 46 -0.47 -17.61 -1.51
N ALA A 47 0.86 -17.63 -1.41
CA ALA A 47 1.71 -16.56 -1.94
C ALA A 47 1.56 -16.42 -3.47
N LYS A 48 1.48 -17.51 -4.21
CA LYS A 48 1.27 -17.50 -5.67
C LYS A 48 -0.12 -16.99 -6.04
N GLU A 49 -1.15 -17.34 -5.28
CA GLU A 49 -2.51 -16.84 -5.51
C GLU A 49 -2.60 -15.32 -5.27
N LEU A 50 -1.93 -14.80 -4.26
CA LEU A 50 -1.89 -13.38 -3.96
C LEU A 50 -1.00 -12.58 -4.94
N GLU A 51 0.14 -13.13 -5.36
CA GLU A 51 0.95 -12.54 -6.45
C GLU A 51 0.17 -12.52 -7.77
N ALA A 52 -0.62 -13.54 -8.06
CA ALA A 52 -1.47 -13.61 -9.26
C ALA A 52 -2.67 -12.62 -9.21
N ALA A 53 -3.16 -12.28 -8.01
CA ALA A 53 -4.22 -11.28 -7.83
C ALA A 53 -3.75 -9.84 -8.14
N GLY A 54 -2.43 -9.62 -8.22
CA GLY A 54 -1.81 -8.39 -8.72
C GLY A 54 -1.92 -7.20 -7.75
N PHE A 55 -0.79 -6.56 -7.53
CA PHE A 55 -0.74 -5.18 -6.99
C PHE A 55 -1.57 -4.25 -7.87
N PHE A 56 -2.04 -3.14 -7.31
CA PHE A 56 -2.71 -2.02 -7.98
C PHE A 56 -2.58 -2.09 -9.50
N SER A 57 -3.67 -2.29 -10.22
CA SER A 57 -3.56 -2.40 -11.68
C SER A 57 -2.74 -1.23 -12.20
N GLN A 58 -1.78 -1.48 -13.08
CA GLN A 58 -0.96 -0.43 -13.71
C GLN A 58 -1.83 0.71 -14.28
N ARG A 59 -3.05 0.39 -14.63
CA ARG A 59 -4.04 1.34 -15.12
C ARG A 59 -4.49 2.31 -14.02
N ALA A 60 -4.82 1.83 -12.83
CA ALA A 60 -5.20 2.68 -11.70
C ALA A 60 -4.03 3.61 -11.32
N HIS A 61 -2.80 3.09 -11.29
CA HIS A 61 -1.61 3.89 -11.05
C HIS A 61 -1.41 5.00 -12.11
N THR A 62 -1.64 4.70 -13.39
CA THR A 62 -1.50 5.68 -14.47
C THR A 62 -2.61 6.75 -14.40
N GLU A 63 -3.84 6.35 -14.14
CA GLU A 63 -4.98 7.28 -14.01
C GLU A 63 -4.83 8.22 -12.80
N MET A 64 -4.24 7.75 -11.69
CA MET A 64 -3.95 8.56 -10.51
C MET A 64 -2.84 9.59 -10.72
N LEU A 65 -2.00 9.43 -11.72
CA LEU A 65 -0.91 10.36 -12.06
C LEU A 65 -1.30 11.42 -13.10
N ASP A 66 -2.57 11.48 -13.51
CA ASP A 66 -3.09 12.57 -14.35
C ASP A 66 -2.97 13.92 -13.62
N GLN A 67 -2.54 14.96 -14.33
CA GLN A 67 -2.27 16.27 -13.73
C GLN A 67 -3.51 16.86 -13.05
N THR A 68 -4.69 16.72 -13.65
CA THR A 68 -5.94 17.26 -13.09
C THR A 68 -6.34 16.56 -11.81
N VAL A 69 -6.06 15.26 -11.71
CA VAL A 69 -6.27 14.44 -10.51
C VAL A 69 -5.30 14.87 -9.41
N LEU A 70 -4.04 15.10 -9.75
CA LEU A 70 -3.01 15.53 -8.79
C LEU A 70 -3.29 16.92 -8.22
N GLU A 71 -3.69 17.88 -9.07
CA GLU A 71 -4.10 19.22 -8.62
C GLU A 71 -5.25 19.16 -7.61
N ALA A 72 -6.21 18.30 -7.85
CA ALA A 72 -7.35 18.11 -6.96
C ALA A 72 -6.98 17.34 -5.66
N MET A 73 -5.84 16.67 -5.62
CA MET A 73 -5.31 15.99 -4.42
C MET A 73 -4.51 16.92 -3.48
N VAL A 74 -4.21 18.15 -3.88
CA VAL A 74 -3.45 19.09 -3.03
C VAL A 74 -4.03 19.25 -1.62
N PRO A 75 -5.35 19.35 -1.40
CA PRO A 75 -5.92 19.39 -0.05
C PRO A 75 -5.68 18.11 0.77
N ASP A 76 -5.41 17.00 0.11
CA ASP A 76 -5.24 15.69 0.71
C ASP A 76 -3.75 15.35 1.02
N LEU A 77 -2.81 16.27 0.76
CA LEU A 77 -1.37 16.09 1.01
C LEU A 77 -1.04 15.55 2.42
N PRO A 78 -1.65 16.04 3.52
CA PRO A 78 -1.37 15.49 4.84
C PRO A 78 -1.78 14.02 4.98
N VAL A 79 -2.87 13.62 4.32
CA VAL A 79 -3.38 12.24 4.35
C VAL A 79 -2.49 11.33 3.53
N LEU A 80 -2.06 11.76 2.33
CA LEU A 80 -1.11 11.03 1.49
C LEU A 80 0.23 10.84 2.20
N ARG A 81 0.72 11.89 2.90
CA ARG A 81 1.94 11.81 3.70
C ARG A 81 1.80 10.79 4.82
N MET A 82 0.71 10.82 5.54
CA MET A 82 0.45 9.86 6.62
C MET A 82 0.39 8.44 6.08
N ALA A 83 -0.24 8.23 4.93
CA ALA A 83 -0.33 6.92 4.29
C ALA A 83 1.07 6.36 4.00
N TYR A 84 1.90 7.04 3.22
CA TYR A 84 3.21 6.49 2.89
C TYR A 84 4.13 6.27 4.11
N LEU A 85 3.99 7.06 5.18
CA LEU A 85 4.76 6.84 6.41
C LEU A 85 4.31 5.57 7.16
N ILE A 86 3.02 5.29 7.19
CA ILE A 86 2.48 4.06 7.78
C ILE A 86 2.98 2.84 6.98
N GLU A 87 2.89 2.86 5.65
CA GLU A 87 3.36 1.78 4.79
C GLU A 87 4.88 1.56 4.95
N MET A 88 5.65 2.64 5.05
CA MET A 88 7.08 2.58 5.33
C MET A 88 7.37 1.88 6.66
N ASP A 89 6.61 2.19 7.71
CA ASP A 89 6.79 1.57 9.03
C ASP A 89 6.46 0.08 8.99
N PHE A 90 5.38 -0.34 8.29
CA PHE A 90 5.06 -1.74 8.09
C PHE A 90 6.14 -2.46 7.28
N ALA A 91 6.60 -1.89 6.16
CA ALA A 91 7.68 -2.47 5.37
C ALA A 91 8.95 -2.67 6.22
N ASN A 92 9.36 -1.65 6.99
CA ASN A 92 10.51 -1.74 7.89
C ASN A 92 10.32 -2.83 8.95
N TYR A 93 9.13 -2.94 9.52
CA TYR A 93 8.80 -3.98 10.50
C TYR A 93 8.98 -5.38 9.90
N TYR A 94 8.40 -5.64 8.74
CA TYR A 94 8.51 -6.94 8.07
C TYR A 94 9.93 -7.23 7.60
N GLU A 95 10.68 -6.25 7.08
CA GLU A 95 12.09 -6.42 6.71
C GLU A 95 12.96 -6.81 7.92
N ASN A 96 12.76 -6.13 9.05
CA ASN A 96 13.53 -6.41 10.26
C ASN A 96 13.15 -7.77 10.86
N SER A 97 11.87 -8.12 10.86
CA SER A 97 11.40 -9.43 11.29
C SER A 97 11.96 -10.55 10.40
N ALA A 98 12.03 -10.34 9.08
CA ALA A 98 12.58 -11.29 8.13
C ALA A 98 14.10 -11.55 8.35
N LYS A 99 14.84 -10.58 8.88
CA LYS A 99 16.28 -10.76 9.21
C LYS A 99 16.48 -11.81 10.32
N GLN A 100 15.53 -11.87 11.26
CA GLN A 100 15.58 -12.75 12.41
C GLN A 100 14.91 -14.11 12.15
N ALA A 101 14.02 -14.19 11.17
CA ALA A 101 13.30 -15.40 10.81
C ALA A 101 14.11 -16.35 9.91
N THR A 102 13.74 -17.62 9.92
CA THR A 102 14.31 -18.67 9.06
C THR A 102 13.19 -19.44 8.33
N GLY A 103 13.56 -20.25 7.34
CA GLY A 103 12.60 -21.13 6.63
C GLY A 103 11.46 -20.37 5.95
N GLU A 104 10.24 -20.93 6.02
CA GLU A 104 9.05 -20.38 5.38
C GLU A 104 8.63 -19.03 5.98
N ALA A 105 8.75 -18.85 7.29
CA ALA A 105 8.44 -17.59 7.95
C ALA A 105 9.25 -16.41 7.36
N LYS A 106 10.53 -16.64 7.04
CA LYS A 106 11.36 -15.63 6.38
C LYS A 106 10.85 -15.26 4.99
N LYS A 107 10.37 -16.24 4.23
CA LYS A 107 9.82 -16.01 2.88
C LYS A 107 8.55 -15.15 2.95
N VAL A 108 7.64 -15.52 3.84
CA VAL A 108 6.38 -14.78 4.07
C VAL A 108 6.65 -13.34 4.48
N LEU A 109 7.54 -13.12 5.46
CA LEU A 109 7.87 -11.77 5.92
C LEU A 109 8.52 -10.91 4.83
N LYS A 110 9.38 -11.50 3.98
CA LYS A 110 9.95 -10.78 2.82
C LYS A 110 8.89 -10.41 1.79
N MET A 111 7.90 -11.27 1.59
CA MET A 111 6.81 -11.00 0.66
C MET A 111 5.92 -9.86 1.18
N LEU A 112 5.54 -9.89 2.45
CA LEU A 112 4.82 -8.80 3.10
C LEU A 112 5.60 -7.49 2.99
N ALA A 113 6.90 -7.49 3.33
CA ALA A 113 7.75 -6.31 3.18
C ALA A 113 7.73 -5.74 1.76
N LYS A 114 7.77 -6.59 0.74
CA LYS A 114 7.70 -6.17 -0.67
C LYS A 114 6.37 -5.53 -1.02
N TRP A 115 5.27 -6.03 -0.47
CA TRP A 115 3.94 -5.45 -0.68
C TRP A 115 3.85 -4.06 -0.08
N GLU A 116 4.22 -3.91 1.20
CA GLU A 116 4.19 -2.61 1.88
C GLU A 116 5.13 -1.58 1.20
N ARG A 117 6.29 -2.01 0.67
CA ARG A 117 7.13 -1.13 -0.16
C ARG A 117 6.45 -0.66 -1.43
N GLY A 118 5.60 -1.49 -2.05
CA GLY A 118 4.77 -1.11 -3.19
C GLY A 118 3.76 -0.01 -2.82
N HIS A 119 3.06 -0.17 -1.70
CA HIS A 119 2.12 0.81 -1.18
C HIS A 119 2.82 2.12 -0.79
N GLU A 120 3.93 2.06 -0.07
CA GLU A 120 4.77 3.21 0.27
C GLU A 120 5.14 4.01 -0.99
N LEU A 121 5.67 3.34 -2.01
CA LEU A 121 6.09 3.98 -3.25
C LEU A 121 4.92 4.67 -3.95
N LEU A 122 3.76 4.04 -4.01
CA LEU A 122 2.56 4.61 -4.60
C LEU A 122 2.15 5.91 -3.89
N PHE A 123 1.93 5.87 -2.58
CA PHE A 123 1.48 7.03 -1.82
C PHE A 123 2.52 8.14 -1.76
N LYS A 124 3.80 7.77 -1.69
CA LYS A 124 4.90 8.73 -1.78
C LYS A 124 4.93 9.43 -3.13
N THR A 125 4.73 8.70 -4.23
CA THR A 125 4.70 9.26 -5.58
C THR A 125 3.51 10.22 -5.74
N LEU A 126 2.33 9.86 -5.27
CA LEU A 126 1.15 10.73 -5.28
C LEU A 126 1.38 12.00 -4.46
N HIS A 127 1.91 11.85 -3.25
CA HIS A 127 2.24 12.98 -2.39
C HIS A 127 3.25 13.93 -3.05
N ASP A 128 4.38 13.40 -3.53
CA ASP A 128 5.47 14.23 -4.06
C ASP A 128 5.01 15.00 -5.30
N LYS A 129 4.24 14.37 -6.19
CA LYS A 129 3.68 15.03 -7.38
C LYS A 129 2.63 16.09 -7.04
N ALA A 130 1.71 15.80 -6.12
CA ALA A 130 0.74 16.78 -5.65
C ALA A 130 1.43 17.96 -4.93
N TYR A 131 2.52 17.68 -4.19
CA TYR A 131 3.32 18.71 -3.54
C TYR A 131 4.07 19.60 -4.53
N GLU A 132 4.62 19.05 -5.61
CA GLU A 132 5.24 19.82 -6.69
C GLU A 132 4.26 20.82 -7.30
N LEU A 133 3.02 20.40 -7.55
CA LEU A 133 1.96 21.28 -8.05
C LEU A 133 1.60 22.38 -7.02
N TYR A 134 1.43 21.99 -5.76
CA TYR A 134 1.20 22.93 -4.67
C TYR A 134 2.28 24.01 -4.58
N ALA A 135 3.54 23.62 -4.70
CA ALA A 135 4.67 24.55 -4.63
C ALA A 135 4.73 25.53 -5.81
N GLN A 136 4.11 25.20 -6.93
CA GLN A 136 4.03 26.05 -8.12
C GLN A 136 2.79 26.97 -8.13
N MET A 137 1.83 26.76 -7.22
CA MET A 137 0.65 27.61 -7.14
C MET A 137 1.04 29.03 -6.72
N PRO A 138 0.51 30.08 -7.39
CA PRO A 138 0.75 31.45 -6.97
C PRO A 138 0.11 31.67 -5.60
N TRP A 139 0.92 31.82 -4.58
CA TRP A 139 0.48 32.21 -3.25
C TRP A 139 0.03 33.65 -3.30
N GLY A 140 -1.26 33.84 -3.17
CA GLY A 140 -2.00 35.04 -3.39
C GLY A 140 -1.33 36.32 -2.95
N GLY A 141 -1.33 37.26 -3.84
CA GLY A 141 -1.13 38.65 -3.51
C GLY A 141 -2.32 39.20 -2.73
#